data_1d9b754d6cc4483324640851dca0c736
#
_entry.id   1d9b754d6cc4483324640851dca0c736
#
_cell.length_a   1.000
_cell.length_b   1.000
_cell.length_c   1.000
_cell.angle_alpha   90.00
_cell.angle_beta   90.00
_cell.angle_gamma   90.00
#
_symmetry.space_group_name_H-M   'P 1'
#
loop_
_entity.id
_entity.type
_entity.pdbx_description
1 polymer ?
#
loop_
_entity_poly.entity_id
_entity_poly.type
_entity_poly.pdbx_seq_one_letter_code
_entity_poly.pdbx_strand_id
1 'polypeptide(L)'
;MQKIKQVLMSAFVMLLVSGVSWALVTSNQLAPQFTLTDTNGQKHSLTDYKGKFVVLEWFNPDCPFVKKHYNSGNIPQLQKQYTAKGVVWLSIDSSAAGKEGYYPPQGLNKFMADKGGVPTAVFADTDGRLGHLYGAQTTPHLFVIDPKGTLIYQGAIDDTPSTDMTDLKAAQNYVSAALDAAMNGKPVPVSATKSYGCSVKY
;
A
#
# COMPACT_ATOMS: atom_id res chain seq x y z
N MET A 1 5.39 7.35 -77.41
CA MET A 1 5.67 6.25 -76.48
C MET A 1 6.07 6.82 -75.14
N GLN A 2 5.08 7.05 -74.29
CA GLN A 2 5.30 7.68 -72.96
C GLN A 2 5.32 6.57 -71.92
N LYS A 3 6.47 6.40 -71.22
CA LYS A 3 6.62 5.42 -70.14
C LYS A 3 6.10 6.06 -68.83
N ILE A 4 5.00 5.53 -68.33
CA ILE A 4 4.43 5.87 -67.04
C ILE A 4 5.29 5.16 -65.96
N LYS A 5 5.99 5.96 -65.14
CA LYS A 5 6.67 5.47 -63.91
C LYS A 5 5.64 5.38 -62.78
N GLN A 6 5.28 4.17 -62.38
CA GLN A 6 4.52 3.93 -61.14
C GLN A 6 5.45 4.10 -59.95
N VAL A 7 5.17 5.11 -59.10
CA VAL A 7 5.81 5.30 -57.79
C VAL A 7 4.97 4.54 -56.79
N LEU A 8 5.49 3.43 -56.32
CA LEU A 8 4.93 2.67 -55.18
C LEU A 8 5.28 3.42 -53.88
N MET A 9 4.31 4.11 -53.32
CA MET A 9 4.40 4.75 -52.03
C MET A 9 4.07 3.71 -50.95
N SER A 10 5.13 3.12 -50.35
CA SER A 10 5.00 2.21 -49.21
C SER A 10 4.64 3.01 -47.97
N ALA A 11 3.39 2.93 -47.54
CA ALA A 11 2.95 3.46 -46.24
C ALA A 11 3.50 2.59 -45.11
N PHE A 12 4.52 3.09 -44.41
CA PHE A 12 5.05 2.47 -43.21
C PHE A 12 4.10 2.80 -42.02
N VAL A 13 3.24 1.89 -41.69
CA VAL A 13 2.38 2.02 -40.49
C VAL A 13 3.24 1.77 -39.25
N MET A 14 3.63 2.82 -38.56
CA MET A 14 4.34 2.77 -37.30
C MET A 14 3.32 2.43 -36.19
N LEU A 15 3.26 1.16 -35.77
CA LEU A 15 2.51 0.75 -34.60
C LEU A 15 3.19 1.36 -33.36
N LEU A 16 2.59 2.40 -32.79
CA LEU A 16 2.95 2.90 -31.48
C LEU A 16 2.48 1.90 -30.42
N VAL A 17 3.37 1.02 -29.99
CA VAL A 17 3.16 0.20 -28.81
C VAL A 17 3.31 1.13 -27.59
N SER A 18 2.20 1.62 -27.06
CA SER A 18 2.18 2.31 -25.77
C SER A 18 2.47 1.30 -24.66
N GLY A 19 3.74 1.14 -24.34
CA GLY A 19 4.16 0.40 -23.15
C GLY A 19 3.61 1.11 -21.92
N VAL A 20 2.81 0.42 -21.13
CA VAL A 20 2.40 0.89 -19.78
C VAL A 20 3.67 0.85 -18.93
N SER A 21 4.33 2.00 -18.81
CA SER A 21 5.42 2.17 -17.85
C SER A 21 4.80 2.27 -16.45
N TRP A 22 4.96 1.24 -15.64
CA TRP A 22 4.64 1.32 -14.22
C TRP A 22 5.66 2.25 -13.56
N ALA A 23 5.31 3.52 -13.42
CA ALA A 23 6.15 4.45 -12.69
C ALA A 23 6.16 4.02 -11.21
N LEU A 24 7.36 3.78 -10.65
CA LEU A 24 7.51 3.54 -9.22
C LEU A 24 6.93 4.72 -8.45
N VAL A 25 6.08 4.40 -7.48
CA VAL A 25 5.49 5.40 -6.59
C VAL A 25 6.62 6.06 -5.80
N THR A 26 6.65 7.38 -5.83
CA THR A 26 7.72 8.17 -5.19
C THR A 26 7.11 9.14 -4.19
N SER A 27 7.73 9.26 -3.02
CA SER A 27 7.31 10.23 -2.00
C SER A 27 7.36 11.67 -2.55
N ASN A 28 6.47 12.51 -2.06
CA ASN A 28 6.23 13.89 -2.49
C ASN A 28 5.59 14.03 -3.90
N GLN A 29 5.02 12.93 -4.43
CA GLN A 29 4.20 12.93 -5.64
C GLN A 29 2.76 12.56 -5.30
N LEU A 30 1.82 12.86 -6.21
CA LEU A 30 0.44 12.41 -6.06
C LEU A 30 0.37 10.88 -5.99
N ALA A 31 -0.33 10.37 -5.01
CA ALA A 31 -0.56 8.93 -4.87
C ALA A 31 -1.40 8.39 -6.03
N PRO A 32 -1.06 7.22 -6.57
CA PRO A 32 -1.86 6.57 -7.61
C PRO A 32 -3.31 6.38 -7.17
N GLN A 33 -4.24 6.68 -8.07
CA GLN A 33 -5.66 6.49 -7.79
C GLN A 33 -6.05 5.03 -7.94
N PHE A 34 -6.92 4.58 -7.04
CA PHE A 34 -7.49 3.23 -7.09
C PHE A 34 -8.96 3.23 -6.73
N THR A 35 -9.62 2.17 -7.11
CA THR A 35 -10.96 1.83 -6.62
C THR A 35 -11.00 0.32 -6.41
N LEU A 36 -11.35 -0.11 -5.19
CA LEU A 36 -11.44 -1.51 -4.78
C LEU A 36 -12.70 -1.76 -3.95
N THR A 37 -13.12 -3.01 -3.92
CA THR A 37 -14.17 -3.51 -3.02
C THR A 37 -13.51 -4.15 -1.81
N ASP A 38 -13.93 -3.77 -0.60
CA ASP A 38 -13.43 -4.33 0.63
C ASP A 38 -13.98 -5.74 0.91
N THR A 39 -13.47 -6.37 1.97
CA THR A 39 -13.89 -7.72 2.40
C THR A 39 -15.35 -7.81 2.85
N ASN A 40 -16.05 -6.68 3.03
CA ASN A 40 -17.46 -6.59 3.37
C ASN A 40 -18.35 -6.23 2.17
N GLY A 41 -17.76 -6.10 0.98
CA GLY A 41 -18.47 -5.78 -0.26
C GLY A 41 -18.70 -4.27 -0.50
N GLN A 42 -18.12 -3.41 0.33
CA GLN A 42 -18.20 -1.97 0.15
C GLN A 42 -17.12 -1.48 -0.81
N LYS A 43 -17.50 -0.61 -1.74
CA LYS A 43 -16.58 0.01 -2.70
C LYS A 43 -15.92 1.24 -2.09
N HIS A 44 -14.59 1.33 -2.27
CA HIS A 44 -13.77 2.44 -1.80
C HIS A 44 -12.91 2.97 -2.94
N SER A 45 -12.82 4.27 -3.05
CA SER A 45 -11.89 4.96 -3.96
C SER A 45 -10.99 5.88 -3.16
N LEU A 46 -9.73 6.06 -3.55
CA LEU A 46 -8.85 7.01 -2.86
C LEU A 46 -9.43 8.43 -2.87
N THR A 47 -10.18 8.79 -3.91
CA THR A 47 -10.87 10.09 -4.02
C THR A 47 -11.94 10.30 -2.95
N ASP A 48 -12.53 9.25 -2.39
CA ASP A 48 -13.53 9.33 -1.32
C ASP A 48 -12.94 9.84 -0.01
N TYR A 49 -11.63 9.79 0.10
CA TYR A 49 -10.86 10.19 1.29
C TYR A 49 -10.18 11.55 1.14
N LYS A 50 -10.52 12.30 0.10
CA LYS A 50 -10.00 13.67 -0.07
C LYS A 50 -10.24 14.51 1.18
N GLY A 51 -9.23 15.23 1.62
CA GLY A 51 -9.27 16.01 2.87
C GLY A 51 -8.92 15.24 4.13
N LYS A 52 -8.61 13.93 4.02
CA LYS A 52 -8.16 13.09 5.13
C LYS A 52 -6.76 12.55 4.89
N PHE A 53 -6.04 12.25 5.97
CA PHE A 53 -4.85 11.40 5.88
C PHE A 53 -5.29 9.96 5.61
N VAL A 54 -4.53 9.25 4.76
CA VAL A 54 -4.77 7.84 4.44
C VAL A 54 -3.49 7.05 4.69
N VAL A 55 -3.59 5.95 5.42
CA VAL A 55 -2.54 4.94 5.55
C VAL A 55 -2.93 3.74 4.72
N LEU A 56 -2.03 3.28 3.84
CA LEU A 56 -2.13 1.98 3.20
C LEU A 56 -1.13 1.06 3.89
N GLU A 57 -1.59 -0.07 4.37
CA GLU A 57 -0.81 -1.10 5.03
C GLU A 57 -0.86 -2.38 4.21
N TRP A 58 0.24 -2.78 3.59
CA TRP A 58 0.36 -4.14 3.06
C TRP A 58 0.69 -5.09 4.20
N PHE A 59 -0.13 -6.10 4.36
CA PHE A 59 0.06 -7.14 5.37
C PHE A 59 -0.14 -8.54 4.76
N ASN A 60 0.34 -9.56 5.45
CA ASN A 60 0.10 -10.96 5.16
C ASN A 60 -0.06 -11.66 6.53
N PRO A 61 -1.20 -12.31 6.80
CA PRO A 61 -1.47 -12.94 8.10
C PRO A 61 -0.42 -13.98 8.55
N ASP A 62 0.27 -14.61 7.59
CA ASP A 62 1.26 -15.65 7.89
C ASP A 62 2.69 -15.13 8.05
N CYS A 63 2.96 -13.89 7.61
CA CYS A 63 4.28 -13.29 7.72
C CYS A 63 4.70 -13.09 9.20
N PRO A 64 5.87 -13.62 9.64
CA PRO A 64 6.34 -13.46 11.02
C PRO A 64 6.52 -12.00 11.43
N PHE A 65 6.95 -11.14 10.52
CA PHE A 65 7.09 -9.70 10.78
C PHE A 65 5.73 -9.03 11.00
N VAL A 66 4.69 -9.41 10.26
CA VAL A 66 3.32 -8.95 10.49
C VAL A 66 2.80 -9.49 11.82
N LYS A 67 3.03 -10.79 12.10
CA LYS A 67 2.64 -11.41 13.37
C LYS A 67 3.27 -10.70 14.57
N LYS A 68 4.54 -10.25 14.48
CA LYS A 68 5.19 -9.42 15.51
C LYS A 68 4.34 -8.20 15.86
N HIS A 69 3.97 -7.40 14.86
CA HIS A 69 3.27 -6.14 15.06
C HIS A 69 1.81 -6.31 15.50
N TYR A 70 1.13 -7.35 15.03
CA TYR A 70 -0.23 -7.64 15.45
C TYR A 70 -0.29 -8.30 16.83
N ASN A 71 0.57 -9.28 17.12
CA ASN A 71 0.56 -9.98 18.40
C ASN A 71 1.03 -9.09 19.57
N SER A 72 1.89 -8.13 19.31
CA SER A 72 2.30 -7.13 20.30
C SER A 72 1.28 -6.01 20.52
N GLY A 73 0.25 -5.93 19.68
CA GLY A 73 -0.71 -4.84 19.67
C GLY A 73 -0.21 -3.56 19.02
N ASN A 74 1.00 -3.52 18.45
CA ASN A 74 1.59 -2.32 17.86
C ASN A 74 0.72 -1.75 16.73
N ILE A 75 0.42 -2.52 15.67
CA ILE A 75 -0.46 -2.06 14.58
C ILE A 75 -1.89 -1.81 15.05
N PRO A 76 -2.54 -2.70 15.83
CA PRO A 76 -3.87 -2.42 16.38
C PRO A 76 -3.97 -1.11 17.16
N GLN A 77 -2.95 -0.76 17.95
CA GLN A 77 -2.91 0.50 18.68
C GLN A 77 -2.74 1.70 17.74
N LEU A 78 -1.87 1.62 16.72
CA LEU A 78 -1.73 2.66 15.71
C LEU A 78 -3.04 2.88 14.95
N GLN A 79 -3.68 1.80 14.51
CA GLN A 79 -4.98 1.86 13.84
C GLN A 79 -6.00 2.58 14.73
N LYS A 80 -6.16 2.15 15.98
CA LYS A 80 -7.08 2.76 16.94
C LYS A 80 -6.77 4.25 17.18
N GLN A 81 -5.49 4.58 17.40
CA GLN A 81 -5.06 5.93 17.70
C GLN A 81 -5.33 6.89 16.55
N TYR A 82 -4.99 6.49 15.32
CA TYR A 82 -5.06 7.40 14.18
C TYR A 82 -6.45 7.43 13.54
N THR A 83 -7.21 6.34 13.54
CA THR A 83 -8.62 6.36 13.09
C THR A 83 -9.48 7.23 14.01
N ALA A 84 -9.22 7.23 15.33
CA ALA A 84 -9.89 8.15 16.24
C ALA A 84 -9.58 9.64 15.97
N LYS A 85 -8.48 9.93 15.30
CA LYS A 85 -8.11 11.29 14.84
C LYS A 85 -8.59 11.60 13.41
N GLY A 86 -9.40 10.71 12.81
CA GLY A 86 -9.95 10.88 11.46
C GLY A 86 -9.05 10.40 10.32
N VAL A 87 -7.92 9.77 10.60
CA VAL A 87 -7.09 9.10 9.58
C VAL A 87 -7.82 7.87 9.06
N VAL A 88 -7.81 7.67 7.77
CA VAL A 88 -8.32 6.45 7.12
C VAL A 88 -7.19 5.43 7.08
N TRP A 89 -7.41 4.24 7.62
CA TRP A 89 -6.43 3.16 7.62
C TRP A 89 -6.96 1.99 6.79
N LEU A 90 -6.27 1.66 5.71
CA LEU A 90 -6.64 0.62 4.75
C LEU A 90 -5.60 -0.50 4.81
N SER A 91 -6.02 -1.70 5.19
CA SER A 91 -5.13 -2.88 5.25
C SER A 91 -5.36 -3.75 4.02
N ILE A 92 -4.30 -4.07 3.28
CA ILE A 92 -4.33 -4.74 1.98
C ILE A 92 -3.52 -6.03 2.05
N ASP A 93 -4.13 -7.14 1.67
CA ASP A 93 -3.44 -8.40 1.40
C ASP A 93 -3.42 -8.65 -0.11
N SER A 94 -2.22 -8.66 -0.70
CA SER A 94 -2.01 -8.97 -2.13
C SER A 94 -1.45 -10.38 -2.33
N SER A 95 -1.81 -11.32 -1.45
CA SER A 95 -1.44 -12.73 -1.62
C SER A 95 -2.31 -13.38 -2.68
N ALA A 96 -1.70 -13.87 -3.77
CA ALA A 96 -2.42 -14.56 -4.83
C ALA A 96 -3.03 -15.88 -4.35
N ALA A 97 -4.11 -16.31 -5.00
CA ALA A 97 -4.76 -17.57 -4.66
C ALA A 97 -3.78 -18.76 -4.70
N GLY A 98 -3.77 -19.56 -3.65
CA GLY A 98 -2.86 -20.71 -3.49
C GLY A 98 -1.45 -20.37 -3.02
N LYS A 99 -1.16 -19.12 -2.74
CA LYS A 99 0.11 -18.69 -2.13
C LYS A 99 -0.01 -18.59 -0.61
N GLU A 100 1.15 -18.56 0.08
CA GLU A 100 1.24 -18.34 1.51
C GLU A 100 0.59 -16.99 1.89
N GLY A 101 -0.27 -17.01 2.90
CA GLY A 101 -0.99 -15.82 3.35
C GLY A 101 -2.24 -15.48 2.57
N TYR A 102 -2.61 -16.27 1.56
CA TYR A 102 -3.91 -16.12 0.92
C TYR A 102 -5.03 -16.51 1.88
N TYR A 103 -5.90 -15.57 2.14
CA TYR A 103 -7.14 -15.79 2.90
C TYR A 103 -8.34 -15.24 2.11
N PRO A 104 -9.48 -15.95 2.11
CA PRO A 104 -10.70 -15.39 1.59
C PRO A 104 -11.13 -14.17 2.45
N PRO A 105 -12.00 -13.29 1.95
CA PRO A 105 -12.43 -12.07 2.65
C PRO A 105 -12.82 -12.29 4.11
N GLN A 106 -13.60 -13.35 4.40
CA GLN A 106 -14.02 -13.68 5.77
C GLN A 106 -12.83 -14.09 6.67
N GLY A 107 -11.82 -14.73 6.07
CA GLY A 107 -10.59 -15.10 6.79
C GLY A 107 -9.76 -13.88 7.20
N LEU A 108 -9.65 -12.89 6.31
CA LEU A 108 -8.99 -11.62 6.62
C LEU A 108 -9.74 -10.83 7.71
N ASN A 109 -11.08 -10.79 7.64
CA ASN A 109 -11.90 -10.17 8.67
C ASN A 109 -11.72 -10.87 10.02
N LYS A 110 -11.69 -12.20 10.01
CA LYS A 110 -11.43 -12.99 11.23
C LYS A 110 -10.03 -12.70 11.80
N PHE A 111 -8.99 -12.63 10.95
CA PHE A 111 -7.65 -12.27 11.40
C PHE A 111 -7.64 -10.90 12.09
N MET A 112 -8.28 -9.88 11.51
CA MET A 112 -8.36 -8.56 12.13
C MET A 112 -9.08 -8.61 13.48
N ALA A 113 -10.22 -9.30 13.56
CA ALA A 113 -10.96 -9.45 14.82
C ALA A 113 -10.14 -10.17 15.90
N ASP A 114 -9.50 -11.29 15.55
CA ASP A 114 -8.70 -12.10 16.50
C ASP A 114 -7.47 -11.33 17.02
N LYS A 115 -6.95 -10.41 16.23
CA LYS A 115 -5.76 -9.60 16.58
C LYS A 115 -6.10 -8.22 17.14
N GLY A 116 -7.37 -7.89 17.27
CA GLY A 116 -7.81 -6.57 17.73
C GLY A 116 -7.49 -5.45 16.72
N GLY A 117 -7.31 -5.79 15.45
CA GLY A 117 -7.16 -4.82 14.37
C GLY A 117 -8.46 -4.06 14.12
N VAL A 118 -8.35 -2.75 13.92
CA VAL A 118 -9.49 -1.85 13.70
C VAL A 118 -9.21 -0.90 12.50
N PRO A 119 -8.81 -1.43 11.34
CA PRO A 119 -8.66 -0.61 10.15
C PRO A 119 -10.02 -0.06 9.69
N THR A 120 -10.01 0.98 8.87
CA THR A 120 -11.24 1.51 8.24
C THR A 120 -11.83 0.49 7.26
N ALA A 121 -10.96 -0.19 6.49
CA ALA A 121 -11.36 -1.26 5.57
C ALA A 121 -10.21 -2.25 5.36
N VAL A 122 -10.56 -3.48 4.97
CA VAL A 122 -9.63 -4.55 4.61
C VAL A 122 -9.88 -4.97 3.18
N PHE A 123 -8.83 -5.19 2.40
CA PHE A 123 -8.92 -5.57 0.99
C PHE A 123 -8.18 -6.88 0.72
N ALA A 124 -8.83 -7.74 -0.04
CA ALA A 124 -8.21 -8.91 -0.66
C ALA A 124 -7.86 -8.56 -2.11
N ASP A 125 -6.63 -8.08 -2.32
CA ASP A 125 -6.07 -7.70 -3.64
C ASP A 125 -5.39 -8.93 -4.27
N THR A 126 -6.17 -9.99 -4.49
CA THR A 126 -5.66 -11.32 -4.90
C THR A 126 -5.08 -11.35 -6.31
N ASP A 127 -5.41 -10.40 -7.17
CA ASP A 127 -4.80 -10.22 -8.49
C ASP A 127 -3.57 -9.30 -8.44
N GLY A 128 -3.22 -8.76 -7.27
CA GLY A 128 -2.04 -7.95 -7.01
C GLY A 128 -2.04 -6.57 -7.68
N ARG A 129 -3.17 -6.16 -8.28
CA ARG A 129 -3.21 -4.91 -9.05
C ARG A 129 -2.87 -3.69 -8.22
N LEU A 130 -3.40 -3.61 -7.00
CA LEU A 130 -3.07 -2.50 -6.11
C LEU A 130 -1.64 -2.59 -5.61
N GLY A 131 -1.20 -3.79 -5.25
CA GLY A 131 0.18 -4.03 -4.83
C GLY A 131 1.19 -3.62 -5.90
N HIS A 132 0.99 -4.03 -7.14
CA HIS A 132 1.85 -3.61 -8.26
C HIS A 132 1.76 -2.11 -8.53
N LEU A 133 0.56 -1.51 -8.44
CA LEU A 133 0.36 -0.07 -8.66
C LEU A 133 1.16 0.78 -7.67
N TYR A 134 1.25 0.36 -6.40
CA TYR A 134 2.01 1.04 -5.35
C TYR A 134 3.46 0.54 -5.23
N GLY A 135 3.85 -0.51 -5.95
CA GLY A 135 5.16 -1.12 -5.84
C GLY A 135 5.40 -1.75 -4.47
N ALA A 136 4.37 -2.33 -3.86
CA ALA A 136 4.50 -3.02 -2.58
C ALA A 136 5.43 -4.23 -2.72
N GLN A 137 6.46 -4.32 -1.87
CA GLN A 137 7.51 -5.33 -1.98
C GLN A 137 7.49 -6.33 -0.84
N THR A 138 7.16 -5.86 0.35
CA THR A 138 7.23 -6.67 1.58
C THR A 138 5.94 -6.56 2.39
N THR A 139 5.81 -7.40 3.41
CA THR A 139 4.81 -7.27 4.45
C THR A 139 5.50 -7.31 5.82
N PRO A 140 5.34 -6.24 6.66
CA PRO A 140 4.56 -5.04 6.37
C PRO A 140 5.24 -4.07 5.38
N HIS A 141 4.46 -3.30 4.63
CA HIS A 141 4.89 -2.15 3.84
C HIS A 141 3.83 -1.05 3.98
N LEU A 142 4.25 0.14 4.38
CA LEU A 142 3.35 1.23 4.76
C LEU A 142 3.51 2.42 3.82
N PHE A 143 2.39 3.08 3.53
CA PHE A 143 2.32 4.30 2.75
C PHE A 143 1.42 5.29 3.47
N VAL A 144 1.83 6.55 3.56
CA VAL A 144 1.04 7.63 4.16
C VAL A 144 0.76 8.69 3.11
N ILE A 145 -0.51 9.01 2.93
CA ILE A 145 -1.01 9.99 1.96
C ILE A 145 -1.64 11.15 2.72
N ASP A 146 -1.31 12.37 2.35
CA ASP A 146 -1.82 13.57 2.96
C ASP A 146 -3.24 13.95 2.46
N PRO A 147 -3.93 14.94 3.09
CA PRO A 147 -5.27 15.37 2.67
C PRO A 147 -5.37 15.93 1.24
N LYS A 148 -4.23 16.26 0.61
CA LYS A 148 -4.16 16.73 -0.79
C LYS A 148 -3.97 15.58 -1.77
N GLY A 149 -3.79 14.35 -1.27
CA GLY A 149 -3.53 13.15 -2.07
C GLY A 149 -2.04 12.95 -2.39
N THR A 150 -1.14 13.65 -1.71
CA THR A 150 0.30 13.49 -1.88
C THR A 150 0.81 12.36 -1.01
N LEU A 151 1.62 11.45 -1.55
CA LEU A 151 2.33 10.44 -0.79
C LEU A 151 3.45 11.10 0.01
N ILE A 152 3.34 11.14 1.33
CA ILE A 152 4.31 11.81 2.22
C ILE A 152 5.27 10.85 2.92
N TYR A 153 4.93 9.56 2.95
CA TYR A 153 5.81 8.50 3.45
C TYR A 153 5.56 7.18 2.73
N GLN A 154 6.63 6.41 2.50
CA GLN A 154 6.56 5.01 2.08
C GLN A 154 7.73 4.20 2.66
N GLY A 155 7.47 2.96 3.07
CA GLY A 155 8.54 2.08 3.55
C GLY A 155 8.17 1.21 4.74
N ALA A 156 9.15 1.01 5.61
CA ALA A 156 9.04 0.21 6.82
C ALA A 156 8.06 0.80 7.84
N ILE A 157 7.51 -0.04 8.70
CA ILE A 157 6.73 0.45 9.85
C ILE A 157 7.64 1.12 10.89
N ASP A 158 8.83 0.57 11.12
CA ASP A 158 9.83 1.06 12.08
C ASP A 158 11.27 0.76 11.60
N ASP A 159 12.25 1.12 12.41
CA ASP A 159 13.68 0.95 12.15
C ASP A 159 14.24 -0.41 12.61
N THR A 160 13.38 -1.34 13.04
CA THR A 160 13.83 -2.59 13.69
C THR A 160 13.35 -3.83 12.90
N PRO A 161 14.12 -4.26 11.89
CA PRO A 161 13.77 -5.38 10.99
C PRO A 161 14.00 -6.75 11.67
N SER A 162 13.31 -7.01 12.75
CA SER A 162 13.32 -8.28 13.48
C SER A 162 11.91 -8.84 13.66
N THR A 163 11.81 -10.10 14.07
CA THR A 163 10.53 -10.75 14.42
C THR A 163 10.30 -10.80 15.93
N ASP A 164 11.25 -10.30 16.73
CA ASP A 164 11.13 -10.25 18.19
C ASP A 164 10.25 -9.06 18.63
N MET A 165 9.22 -9.35 19.41
CA MET A 165 8.31 -8.33 19.95
C MET A 165 8.97 -7.43 20.99
N THR A 166 10.05 -7.89 21.66
CA THR A 166 10.73 -7.11 22.70
C THR A 166 11.46 -5.90 22.12
N ASP A 167 11.87 -5.97 20.86
CA ASP A 167 12.57 -4.92 20.15
C ASP A 167 11.70 -3.68 19.90
N LEU A 168 10.37 -3.85 19.91
CA LEU A 168 9.44 -2.73 19.69
C LEU A 168 9.54 -1.63 20.77
N LYS A 169 10.07 -1.96 21.95
CA LYS A 169 10.23 -0.97 23.04
C LYS A 169 11.21 0.17 22.70
N ALA A 170 12.19 -0.13 21.86
CA ALA A 170 13.21 0.85 21.44
C ALA A 170 13.01 1.30 19.98
N ALA A 171 12.12 0.66 19.23
CA ALA A 171 11.92 0.93 17.82
C ALA A 171 11.33 2.33 17.56
N GLN A 172 11.90 3.05 16.62
CA GLN A 172 11.35 4.29 16.11
C GLN A 172 10.30 3.97 15.04
N ASN A 173 9.04 4.29 15.32
CA ASN A 173 7.96 4.07 14.36
C ASN A 173 7.90 5.20 13.34
N TYR A 174 8.18 4.89 12.06
CA TYR A 174 8.20 5.86 10.98
C TYR A 174 6.81 6.34 10.57
N VAL A 175 5.79 5.48 10.68
CA VAL A 175 4.40 5.83 10.31
C VAL A 175 3.84 6.85 11.28
N SER A 176 4.03 6.64 12.60
CA SER A 176 3.61 7.61 13.60
C SER A 176 4.39 8.90 13.49
N ALA A 177 5.70 8.84 13.26
CA ALA A 177 6.53 10.04 13.08
C ALA A 177 6.06 10.87 11.86
N ALA A 178 5.71 10.21 10.75
CA ALA A 178 5.19 10.89 9.55
C ALA A 178 3.82 11.52 9.80
N LEU A 179 2.88 10.76 10.37
CA LEU A 179 1.53 11.24 10.67
C LEU A 179 1.55 12.39 11.68
N ASP A 180 2.27 12.22 12.80
CA ASP A 180 2.31 13.25 13.85
C ASP A 180 2.96 14.54 13.34
N ALA A 181 4.03 14.46 12.55
CA ALA A 181 4.61 15.65 11.94
C ALA A 181 3.63 16.33 10.99
N ALA A 182 3.06 15.60 10.03
CA ALA A 182 2.20 16.17 9.00
C ALA A 182 0.87 16.71 9.57
N MET A 183 0.27 16.02 10.54
CA MET A 183 -0.95 16.49 11.23
C MET A 183 -0.73 17.76 12.04
N ASN A 184 0.50 18.03 12.47
CA ASN A 184 0.90 19.26 13.14
C ASN A 184 1.47 20.33 12.18
N GLY A 185 1.32 20.14 10.86
CA GLY A 185 1.81 21.08 9.85
C GLY A 185 3.33 21.16 9.74
N LYS A 186 4.05 20.16 10.28
CA LYS A 186 5.51 20.07 10.23
C LYS A 186 5.97 19.20 9.05
N PRO A 187 7.16 19.42 8.50
CA PRO A 187 7.76 18.53 7.52
C PRO A 187 7.89 17.10 8.07
N VAL A 188 7.62 16.11 7.23
CA VAL A 188 7.83 14.69 7.56
C VAL A 188 9.34 14.45 7.70
N PRO A 189 9.82 13.91 8.82
CA PRO A 189 11.27 13.78 9.08
C PRO A 189 11.97 12.86 8.10
N VAL A 190 11.30 11.77 7.72
CA VAL A 190 11.77 10.77 6.76
C VAL A 190 10.62 10.43 5.83
N SER A 191 10.75 10.72 4.55
CA SER A 191 9.69 10.49 3.55
C SER A 191 9.73 9.12 2.89
N ALA A 192 10.86 8.40 3.00
CA ALA A 192 10.99 7.04 2.46
C ALA A 192 12.02 6.24 3.25
N THR A 193 11.76 4.96 3.45
CA THR A 193 12.69 3.98 4.01
C THR A 193 12.63 2.68 3.20
N LYS A 194 13.63 1.83 3.34
CA LYS A 194 13.55 0.47 2.80
C LYS A 194 12.59 -0.35 3.65
N SER A 195 11.53 -0.87 3.04
CA SER A 195 10.64 -1.80 3.73
C SER A 195 11.34 -3.13 4.03
N TYR A 196 10.91 -3.82 5.07
CA TYR A 196 11.42 -5.12 5.48
C TYR A 196 10.27 -6.11 5.70
N GLY A 197 10.59 -7.39 5.71
CA GLY A 197 9.62 -8.47 5.96
C GLY A 197 9.60 -9.52 4.85
N CYS A 198 8.54 -10.32 4.82
CA CYS A 198 8.34 -11.31 3.78
C CYS A 198 8.00 -10.60 2.45
N SER A 199 8.46 -11.13 1.31
CA SER A 199 8.00 -10.63 0.01
C SER A 199 6.48 -10.76 -0.13
N VAL A 200 5.85 -9.79 -0.79
CA VAL A 200 4.45 -9.92 -1.21
C VAL A 200 4.32 -11.14 -2.11
N LYS A 201 3.23 -11.89 -1.98
CA LYS A 201 3.01 -13.19 -2.65
C LYS A 201 2.10 -13.04 -3.88
N TYR A 202 2.50 -12.19 -4.82
CA TYR A 202 1.79 -12.02 -6.10
C TYR A 202 1.61 -13.31 -6.89
#